data_9612268e8d5ce20d50cb1ab14e146a45
#
_entry.id   9612268e8d5ce20d50cb1ab14e146a45
#
_cell.length_a   1.000
_cell.length_b   1.000
_cell.length_c   1.000
_cell.angle_alpha   90.00
_cell.angle_beta   90.00
_cell.angle_gamma   90.00
#
_symmetry.space_group_name_H-M   'P 1'
#
loop_
_entity.id
_entity.type
_entity.pdbx_description
1 polymer ?
#
loop_
_entity_poly.entity_id
_entity_poly.type
_entity_poly.pdbx_seq_one_letter_code
_entity_poly.pdbx_strand_id
1 'polypeptide(L)'
;MRRRTDCGPRLFYNALIETSNIERKTMKRRTSKIAQFAFAAALIGAASAPQAAAAREFVHYHSELDPGSIVVSEHERKLYLIVDQDDAIAYKVAVPKAGKEWSGVVQINAKFVEPDWTPPEDVKHDHPELPEVIPGGASNNPMGARAMTLSEGQVAIHGTTQKMRKSIGSAASYGCIRMLNEDVVDLYDRVAVGATVVVTP
;
A
#
# COMPACT_ATOMS: atom_id res chain seq x y z
N MET A 1 -29.73 -12.48 -51.41
CA MET A 1 -30.92 -13.32 -51.06
C MET A 1 -31.07 -13.25 -49.56
N ARG A 2 -32.00 -12.44 -49.07
CA ARG A 2 -33.27 -12.77 -48.36
C ARG A 2 -33.01 -13.60 -47.10
N ARG A 3 -33.44 -13.28 -45.84
CA ARG A 3 -34.58 -12.43 -45.42
C ARG A 3 -34.37 -12.03 -43.95
N ARG A 4 -34.92 -10.87 -43.59
CA ARG A 4 -35.34 -10.44 -42.24
C ARG A 4 -36.51 -11.30 -41.71
N THR A 5 -36.64 -11.37 -40.37
CA THR A 5 -37.91 -11.28 -39.61
C THR A 5 -37.54 -10.97 -38.17
N ASP A 6 -37.77 -9.83 -37.78
CA ASP A 6 -38.63 -9.03 -36.93
C ASP A 6 -39.80 -9.81 -36.28
N CYS A 7 -39.93 -9.72 -34.95
CA CYS A 7 -41.17 -9.61 -34.23
C CYS A 7 -40.96 -9.37 -32.72
N GLY A 8 -41.17 -8.16 -32.25
CA GLY A 8 -41.77 -7.90 -30.92
C GLY A 8 -43.28 -7.68 -31.10
N PRO A 9 -44.03 -7.06 -30.20
CA PRO A 9 -44.00 -6.88 -28.74
C PRO A 9 -45.37 -7.11 -28.06
N ARG A 10 -45.58 -6.57 -26.83
CA ARG A 10 -46.86 -6.21 -26.13
C ARG A 10 -47.20 -7.07 -24.91
N LEU A 11 -47.16 -6.43 -23.71
CA LEU A 11 -48.24 -5.67 -23.01
C LEU A 11 -49.42 -6.50 -22.52
N PHE A 12 -49.64 -6.52 -21.21
CA PHE A 12 -50.92 -6.40 -20.46
C PHE A 12 -50.56 -6.20 -18.99
N TYR A 13 -50.71 -5.15 -18.31
CA TYR A 13 -51.72 -4.18 -17.91
C TYR A 13 -52.95 -4.82 -17.23
N ASN A 14 -53.24 -4.27 -16.07
CA ASN A 14 -54.40 -4.24 -15.20
C ASN A 14 -54.30 -5.12 -13.94
N ALA A 15 -54.18 -4.52 -12.80
CA ALA A 15 -55.16 -3.73 -12.01
C ALA A 15 -56.13 -4.62 -11.23
N LEU A 16 -56.09 -4.53 -9.93
CA LEU A 16 -57.31 -4.44 -9.14
C LEU A 16 -57.00 -3.86 -7.75
N ILE A 17 -57.61 -2.72 -7.54
CA ILE A 17 -57.81 -2.03 -6.27
C ILE A 17 -58.90 -2.81 -5.52
N GLU A 18 -58.68 -3.14 -4.27
CA GLU A 18 -59.76 -3.48 -3.38
C GLU A 18 -59.62 -2.78 -2.04
N THR A 19 -60.50 -1.83 -1.86
CA THR A 19 -60.75 -1.10 -0.64
C THR A 19 -61.59 -1.98 0.33
N SER A 20 -61.18 -2.06 1.55
CA SER A 20 -62.14 -2.37 2.62
C SER A 20 -61.82 -1.54 3.87
N ASN A 21 -62.71 -0.58 4.08
CA ASN A 21 -63.03 0.06 5.34
C ASN A 21 -63.49 -0.98 6.37
N ILE A 22 -63.33 -0.64 7.62
CA ILE A 22 -64.09 -1.02 8.84
C ILE A 22 -63.03 -1.21 9.97
N GLU A 23 -63.06 -0.60 11.07
CA GLU A 23 -63.95 -0.04 12.04
C GLU A 23 -63.20 0.78 13.10
N ARG A 24 -63.71 1.92 13.42
CA ARG A 24 -63.31 2.69 14.60
C ARG A 24 -63.86 2.01 15.84
N LYS A 25 -62.98 1.45 16.66
CA LYS A 25 -63.34 1.06 18.01
C LYS A 25 -62.68 2.00 19.01
N THR A 26 -63.48 2.89 19.53
CA THR A 26 -63.19 3.72 20.68
C THR A 26 -62.89 2.86 21.91
N MET A 27 -61.73 2.97 22.45
CA MET A 27 -61.44 2.37 23.77
C MET A 27 -60.72 3.35 24.68
N LYS A 28 -61.40 3.63 25.75
CA LYS A 28 -61.17 4.47 26.92
C LYS A 28 -59.73 4.70 27.32
N ARG A 29 -59.43 5.98 27.56
CA ARG A 29 -58.25 6.47 28.30
C ARG A 29 -58.12 5.77 29.67
N ARG A 30 -57.06 5.01 29.82
CA ARG A 30 -56.50 4.72 31.15
C ARG A 30 -55.19 5.47 31.25
N THR A 31 -55.22 6.47 32.11
CA THR A 31 -53.99 7.17 32.57
C THR A 31 -53.12 6.21 33.36
N SER A 32 -52.07 5.77 32.76
CA SER A 32 -50.97 5.10 33.50
C SER A 32 -49.76 6.03 33.50
N LYS A 33 -49.32 6.38 34.68
CA LYS A 33 -48.11 7.14 34.92
C LYS A 33 -46.93 6.28 34.48
N ILE A 34 -46.40 6.58 33.29
CA ILE A 34 -45.17 5.96 32.81
C ILE A 34 -44.03 6.89 33.21
N ALA A 35 -43.18 6.35 34.06
CA ALA A 35 -41.92 6.98 34.45
C ALA A 35 -41.07 7.32 33.21
N GLN A 36 -40.63 8.56 33.16
CA GLN A 36 -39.67 9.02 32.18
C GLN A 36 -38.30 8.39 32.48
N PHE A 37 -37.96 7.31 31.79
CA PHE A 37 -36.58 6.87 31.68
C PHE A 37 -35.92 7.70 30.57
N ALA A 38 -35.13 8.66 30.99
CA ALA A 38 -34.22 9.37 30.11
C ALA A 38 -33.14 8.40 29.62
N PHE A 39 -33.25 7.92 28.40
CA PHE A 39 -32.21 7.15 27.74
C PHE A 39 -31.17 8.16 27.23
N ALA A 40 -30.13 8.36 28.04
CA ALA A 40 -28.94 9.08 27.59
C ALA A 40 -28.21 8.18 26.56
N ALA A 41 -28.44 8.42 25.29
CA ALA A 41 -27.66 7.84 24.22
C ALA A 41 -26.24 8.47 24.27
N ALA A 42 -25.31 7.76 24.90
CA ALA A 42 -23.90 8.09 24.81
C ALA A 42 -23.45 7.81 23.37
N LEU A 43 -23.33 8.87 22.56
CA LEU A 43 -22.61 8.86 21.29
C LEU A 43 -21.14 8.60 21.61
N ILE A 44 -20.75 7.33 21.60
CA ILE A 44 -19.34 6.94 21.52
C ILE A 44 -18.88 7.31 20.11
N GLY A 45 -18.40 8.53 19.97
CA GLY A 45 -17.66 8.93 18.80
C GLY A 45 -16.40 8.07 18.71
N ALA A 46 -16.41 7.08 17.84
CA ALA A 46 -15.18 6.40 17.44
C ALA A 46 -14.28 7.48 16.80
N ALA A 47 -13.40 8.05 17.63
CA ALA A 47 -12.28 8.82 17.11
C ALA A 47 -11.42 7.83 16.33
N SER A 48 -11.61 7.78 15.00
CA SER A 48 -10.65 7.17 14.11
C SER A 48 -9.34 7.94 14.29
N ALA A 49 -8.41 7.33 15.03
CA ALA A 49 -7.04 7.83 15.09
C ALA A 49 -6.57 7.99 13.63
N PRO A 50 -5.97 9.12 13.25
CA PRO A 50 -5.41 9.24 11.94
C PRO A 50 -4.37 8.13 11.81
N GLN A 51 -4.63 7.18 10.91
CA GLN A 51 -3.65 6.22 10.49
C GLN A 51 -2.51 7.10 9.95
N ALA A 52 -1.34 7.09 10.63
CA ALA A 52 -0.20 7.82 10.16
C ALA A 52 0.02 7.40 8.71
N ALA A 53 -0.40 8.25 7.79
CA ALA A 53 -0.14 8.06 6.38
C ALA A 53 1.37 7.86 6.26
N ALA A 54 1.79 6.86 5.51
CA ALA A 54 3.17 6.69 5.15
C ALA A 54 3.71 8.06 4.74
N ALA A 55 4.81 8.47 5.37
CA ALA A 55 5.30 9.84 5.24
C ALA A 55 6.05 10.03 3.91
N ARG A 56 5.31 9.81 2.79
CA ARG A 56 5.79 10.30 1.50
C ARG A 56 5.46 11.78 1.43
N GLU A 57 6.42 12.53 1.00
CA GLU A 57 6.36 13.98 0.99
C GLU A 57 6.71 14.47 -0.42
N PHE A 58 5.92 15.39 -0.96
CA PHE A 58 6.28 16.09 -2.18
C PHE A 58 7.25 17.18 -1.79
N VAL A 59 8.47 17.16 -2.35
CA VAL A 59 9.57 18.03 -1.96
C VAL A 59 10.18 18.74 -3.15
N HIS A 60 10.65 19.97 -2.95
CA HIS A 60 11.50 20.64 -3.91
C HIS A 60 12.88 19.96 -3.91
N TYR A 61 13.25 19.38 -5.05
CA TYR A 61 14.48 18.63 -5.22
C TYR A 61 15.01 18.81 -6.65
N HIS A 62 15.96 19.71 -6.82
CA HIS A 62 16.55 19.96 -8.14
C HIS A 62 17.39 18.77 -8.61
N SER A 63 17.11 18.27 -9.81
CA SER A 63 17.77 17.13 -10.41
C SER A 63 17.82 17.25 -11.95
N GLU A 64 18.93 16.88 -12.53
CA GLU A 64 19.09 16.74 -13.98
C GLU A 64 18.71 15.34 -14.50
N LEU A 65 18.27 14.45 -13.62
CA LEU A 65 17.82 13.12 -14.00
C LEU A 65 16.44 13.16 -14.63
N ASP A 66 16.18 12.23 -15.55
CA ASP A 66 14.88 12.09 -16.18
C ASP A 66 13.78 11.76 -15.14
N PRO A 67 12.54 12.25 -15.33
CA PRO A 67 11.39 11.85 -14.54
C PRO A 67 11.22 10.33 -14.50
N GLY A 68 10.91 9.79 -13.32
CA GLY A 68 10.87 8.36 -13.06
C GLY A 68 12.20 7.76 -12.60
N SER A 69 13.29 8.54 -12.60
CA SER A 69 14.56 8.15 -11.96
C SER A 69 14.43 8.20 -10.44
N ILE A 70 15.31 7.46 -9.77
CA ILE A 70 15.36 7.36 -8.31
C ILE A 70 16.72 7.86 -7.82
N VAL A 71 16.71 8.63 -6.74
CA VAL A 71 17.92 8.96 -5.96
C VAL A 71 17.73 8.40 -4.55
N VAL A 72 18.69 7.61 -4.08
CA VAL A 72 18.74 7.13 -2.70
C VAL A 72 19.90 7.83 -1.99
N SER A 73 19.62 8.58 -0.95
CA SER A 73 20.62 9.13 -0.03
C SER A 73 20.70 8.22 1.20
N GLU A 74 21.83 7.53 1.37
CA GLU A 74 22.07 6.69 2.54
C GLU A 74 22.22 7.54 3.81
N HIS A 75 22.85 8.71 3.69
CA HIS A 75 23.00 9.66 4.79
C HIS A 75 21.64 10.16 5.31
N GLU A 76 20.74 10.58 4.42
CA GLU A 76 19.41 11.08 4.80
C GLU A 76 18.41 9.96 5.12
N ARG A 77 18.73 8.72 4.69
CA ARG A 77 17.83 7.56 4.78
C ARG A 77 16.51 7.83 4.09
N LYS A 78 16.64 8.43 2.90
CA LYS A 78 15.52 8.79 2.02
C LYS A 78 15.75 8.27 0.61
N LEU A 79 14.65 8.00 -0.04
CA LEU A 79 14.58 7.72 -1.47
C LEU A 79 13.73 8.81 -2.10
N TYR A 80 14.23 9.40 -3.17
CA TYR A 80 13.59 10.45 -3.95
C TYR A 80 13.22 9.90 -5.32
N LEU A 81 11.94 9.89 -5.65
CA LEU A 81 11.45 9.64 -7.01
C LEU A 81 11.36 10.98 -7.72
N ILE A 82 12.14 11.16 -8.76
CA ILE A 82 12.16 12.38 -9.57
C ILE A 82 10.86 12.48 -10.35
N VAL A 83 10.14 13.58 -10.15
CA VAL A 83 8.87 13.89 -10.85
C VAL A 83 9.14 14.80 -12.04
N ASP A 84 9.97 15.82 -11.84
CA ASP A 84 10.49 16.71 -12.85
C ASP A 84 11.85 17.32 -12.41
N GLN A 85 12.32 18.39 -13.05
CA GLN A 85 13.63 18.99 -12.76
C GLN A 85 13.75 19.61 -11.36
N ASP A 86 12.64 20.00 -10.76
CA ASP A 86 12.64 20.75 -9.50
C ASP A 86 11.90 20.05 -8.36
N ASP A 87 11.20 18.94 -8.67
CA ASP A 87 10.33 18.29 -7.71
C ASP A 87 10.54 16.76 -7.64
N ALA A 88 10.43 16.21 -6.45
CA ALA A 88 10.49 14.79 -6.19
C ALA A 88 9.46 14.36 -5.13
N ILE A 89 9.17 13.06 -5.11
CA ILE A 89 8.47 12.41 -4.01
C ILE A 89 9.51 11.74 -3.12
N ALA A 90 9.59 12.18 -1.87
CA ALA A 90 10.50 11.63 -0.87
C ALA A 90 9.82 10.52 -0.06
N TYR A 91 10.51 9.40 0.10
CA TYR A 91 10.11 8.27 0.92
C TYR A 91 11.18 8.01 1.99
N LYS A 92 10.74 7.74 3.21
CA LYS A 92 11.64 7.32 4.28
C LYS A 92 12.01 5.84 4.09
N VAL A 93 13.30 5.51 4.11
CA VAL A 93 13.79 4.16 3.84
C VAL A 93 14.73 3.65 4.92
N ALA A 94 14.90 2.33 5.02
CA ALA A 94 16.08 1.77 5.68
C ALA A 94 17.14 1.49 4.62
N VAL A 95 18.37 1.87 4.95
CA VAL A 95 19.54 1.77 4.09
C VAL A 95 20.49 0.69 4.61
N PRO A 96 21.56 0.34 3.87
CA PRO A 96 22.56 -0.61 4.31
C PRO A 96 23.17 -0.25 5.67
N LYS A 97 23.46 -1.27 6.49
CA LYS A 97 24.22 -1.13 7.73
C LYS A 97 25.70 -0.92 7.45
N ALA A 98 26.45 -0.43 8.46
CA ALA A 98 27.89 -0.24 8.38
C ALA A 98 28.62 -1.47 7.81
N GLY A 99 29.46 -1.23 6.80
CA GLY A 99 30.21 -2.25 6.07
C GLY A 99 29.40 -2.97 4.97
N LYS A 100 28.18 -2.53 4.69
CA LYS A 100 27.31 -3.01 3.60
C LYS A 100 26.83 -1.88 2.70
N GLU A 101 27.34 -0.66 2.93
CA GLU A 101 27.05 0.52 2.13
C GLU A 101 27.61 0.35 0.72
N TRP A 102 26.94 0.96 -0.23
CA TRP A 102 27.37 1.03 -1.61
C TRP A 102 26.87 2.29 -2.28
N SER A 103 27.53 2.72 -3.32
CA SER A 103 27.12 3.89 -4.10
C SER A 103 27.38 3.65 -5.58
N GLY A 104 26.64 4.34 -6.41
CA GLY A 104 26.77 4.23 -7.85
C GLY A 104 25.48 4.48 -8.60
N VAL A 105 25.53 4.22 -9.90
CA VAL A 105 24.38 4.36 -10.80
C VAL A 105 24.03 2.96 -11.33
N VAL A 106 22.82 2.54 -11.06
CA VAL A 106 22.27 1.24 -11.47
C VAL A 106 20.90 1.44 -12.11
N GLN A 107 20.26 0.37 -12.53
CA GLN A 107 18.90 0.41 -13.11
C GLN A 107 18.01 -0.61 -12.42
N ILE A 108 16.71 -0.36 -12.45
CA ILE A 108 15.71 -1.38 -12.11
C ILE A 108 15.77 -2.49 -13.15
N ASN A 109 16.16 -3.69 -12.73
CA ASN A 109 16.31 -4.85 -13.62
C ASN A 109 15.01 -5.61 -13.80
N ALA A 110 14.25 -5.81 -12.71
CA ALA A 110 12.95 -6.48 -12.73
C ALA A 110 12.06 -6.04 -11.58
N LYS A 111 10.75 -6.28 -11.72
CA LYS A 111 9.72 -5.88 -10.76
C LYS A 111 8.86 -7.09 -10.38
N PHE A 112 8.61 -7.29 -9.10
CA PHE A 112 7.91 -8.44 -8.56
C PHE A 112 6.82 -8.05 -7.56
N VAL A 113 5.71 -8.77 -7.60
CA VAL A 113 4.62 -8.70 -6.63
C VAL A 113 4.76 -9.89 -5.68
N GLU A 114 4.90 -9.61 -4.38
CA GLU A 114 5.02 -10.62 -3.34
C GLU A 114 5.98 -11.77 -3.72
N PRO A 115 7.27 -11.47 -4.04
CA PRO A 115 8.20 -12.51 -4.48
C PRO A 115 8.56 -13.47 -3.35
N ASP A 116 8.88 -14.71 -3.72
CA ASP A 116 9.62 -15.60 -2.83
C ASP A 116 10.97 -14.95 -2.46
N TRP A 117 11.48 -15.27 -1.30
CA TRP A 117 12.76 -14.78 -0.85
C TRP A 117 13.68 -15.90 -0.40
N THR A 118 14.86 -15.97 -1.02
CA THR A 118 15.97 -16.81 -0.63
C THR A 118 16.99 -15.94 0.11
N PRO A 119 17.32 -16.26 1.38
CA PRO A 119 18.32 -15.48 2.11
C PRO A 119 19.67 -15.49 1.37
N PRO A 120 20.28 -14.32 1.10
CA PRO A 120 21.66 -14.24 0.64
C PRO A 120 22.61 -14.90 1.63
N GLU A 121 23.79 -15.34 1.16
CA GLU A 121 24.77 -16.08 2.01
C GLU A 121 25.17 -15.31 3.28
N ASP A 122 25.38 -14.01 3.19
CA ASP A 122 25.71 -13.17 4.35
C ASP A 122 24.60 -13.16 5.40
N VAL A 123 23.35 -13.12 4.94
CA VAL A 123 22.19 -13.18 5.83
C VAL A 123 22.06 -14.57 6.43
N LYS A 124 22.28 -15.62 5.64
CA LYS A 124 22.24 -17.01 6.10
C LYS A 124 23.35 -17.35 7.09
N HIS A 125 24.54 -16.74 6.89
CA HIS A 125 25.66 -16.87 7.83
C HIS A 125 25.29 -16.28 9.19
N ASP A 126 24.71 -15.08 9.23
CA ASP A 126 24.31 -14.40 10.47
C ASP A 126 23.03 -14.99 11.09
N HIS A 127 22.20 -15.65 10.27
CA HIS A 127 20.90 -16.21 10.63
C HIS A 127 20.72 -17.64 10.07
N PRO A 128 21.50 -18.61 10.58
CA PRO A 128 21.48 -19.99 10.06
C PRO A 128 20.14 -20.71 10.28
N GLU A 129 19.29 -20.19 11.17
CA GLU A 129 17.94 -20.72 11.45
C GLU A 129 16.92 -20.40 10.33
N LEU A 130 17.25 -19.50 9.40
CA LEU A 130 16.35 -19.14 8.33
C LEU A 130 16.19 -20.30 7.34
N PRO A 131 14.95 -20.53 6.83
CA PRO A 131 14.72 -21.55 5.80
C PRO A 131 15.41 -21.17 4.49
N GLU A 132 15.55 -22.16 3.58
CA GLU A 132 16.13 -21.92 2.25
C GLU A 132 15.31 -20.90 1.43
N VAL A 133 13.98 -20.96 1.55
CA VAL A 133 13.06 -20.06 0.86
C VAL A 133 11.93 -19.67 1.81
N ILE A 134 11.59 -18.40 1.82
CA ILE A 134 10.36 -17.89 2.44
C ILE A 134 9.38 -17.53 1.31
N PRO A 135 8.19 -18.16 1.24
CA PRO A 135 7.23 -17.91 0.18
C PRO A 135 6.75 -16.46 0.13
N GLY A 136 6.41 -16.00 -1.07
CA GLY A 136 5.77 -14.71 -1.30
C GLY A 136 4.46 -14.58 -0.53
N GLY A 137 4.16 -13.38 -0.05
CA GLY A 137 2.97 -13.12 0.76
C GLY A 137 3.03 -13.64 2.20
N ALA A 138 4.03 -14.45 2.58
CA ALA A 138 4.19 -14.88 3.97
C ALA A 138 4.49 -13.69 4.89
N SER A 139 3.87 -13.65 6.08
CA SER A 139 3.99 -12.55 7.03
C SER A 139 5.41 -12.29 7.53
N ASN A 140 6.30 -13.27 7.41
CA ASN A 140 7.72 -13.21 7.74
C ASN A 140 8.63 -13.00 6.53
N ASN A 141 8.09 -12.86 5.30
CA ASN A 141 8.89 -12.61 4.10
C ASN A 141 9.40 -11.16 4.11
N PRO A 142 10.73 -10.92 4.16
CA PRO A 142 11.28 -9.57 4.28
C PRO A 142 11.08 -8.71 3.03
N MET A 143 10.80 -9.31 1.86
CA MET A 143 10.52 -8.56 0.62
C MET A 143 9.22 -7.75 0.70
N GLY A 144 8.27 -8.18 1.52
CA GLY A 144 7.00 -7.50 1.67
C GLY A 144 6.14 -7.54 0.41
N ALA A 145 5.38 -6.47 0.18
CA ALA A 145 4.35 -6.45 -0.87
C ALA A 145 4.93 -6.35 -2.30
N ARG A 146 6.10 -5.75 -2.48
CA ARG A 146 6.75 -5.53 -3.79
C ARG A 146 8.27 -5.57 -3.64
N ALA A 147 8.94 -5.98 -4.72
CA ALA A 147 10.37 -5.83 -4.86
C ALA A 147 10.76 -5.41 -6.27
N MET A 148 11.79 -4.60 -6.37
CA MET A 148 12.43 -4.15 -7.61
C MET A 148 13.91 -4.47 -7.49
N THR A 149 14.40 -5.47 -8.27
CA THR A 149 15.81 -5.82 -8.28
C THR A 149 16.61 -4.80 -9.07
N LEU A 150 17.84 -4.57 -8.65
CA LEU A 150 18.76 -3.64 -9.31
C LEU A 150 19.73 -4.41 -10.21
N SER A 151 20.30 -3.71 -11.20
CA SER A 151 21.18 -4.31 -12.21
C SER A 151 22.54 -4.73 -11.67
N GLU A 152 22.87 -4.37 -10.44
CA GLU A 152 24.13 -4.71 -9.79
C GLU A 152 23.90 -5.45 -8.48
N GLY A 153 24.64 -6.54 -8.27
CA GLY A 153 24.61 -7.33 -7.05
C GLY A 153 23.28 -8.05 -6.78
N GLN A 154 23.15 -8.53 -5.56
CA GLN A 154 21.92 -9.12 -5.05
C GLN A 154 21.13 -8.10 -4.23
N VAL A 155 20.97 -6.88 -4.77
CA VAL A 155 20.31 -5.77 -4.08
C VAL A 155 18.96 -5.45 -4.73
N ALA A 156 18.06 -4.95 -3.92
CA ALA A 156 16.70 -4.58 -4.34
C ALA A 156 16.16 -3.40 -3.53
N ILE A 157 15.20 -2.69 -4.10
CA ILE A 157 14.27 -1.82 -3.38
C ILE A 157 13.04 -2.66 -3.10
N HIS A 158 12.65 -2.81 -1.81
CA HIS A 158 11.59 -3.74 -1.45
C HIS A 158 10.79 -3.28 -0.22
N GLY A 159 9.66 -3.93 0.01
CA GLY A 159 8.82 -3.70 1.17
C GLY A 159 9.39 -4.23 2.48
N THR A 160 8.54 -4.60 3.41
CA THR A 160 8.96 -5.03 4.74
C THR A 160 7.91 -5.89 5.45
N THR A 161 8.32 -6.60 6.50
CA THR A 161 7.39 -7.26 7.43
C THR A 161 6.90 -6.27 8.48
N GLN A 162 5.80 -6.60 9.15
CA GLN A 162 5.28 -5.79 10.26
C GLN A 162 6.33 -5.62 11.38
N LYS A 163 7.10 -6.67 11.69
CA LYS A 163 8.17 -6.63 12.70
C LYS A 163 9.30 -5.67 12.32
N MET A 164 9.64 -5.61 11.03
CA MET A 164 10.77 -4.82 10.52
C MET A 164 10.41 -3.37 10.20
N ARG A 165 9.13 -2.97 10.22
CA ARG A 165 8.70 -1.57 9.98
C ARG A 165 9.46 -0.55 10.81
N LYS A 166 9.79 -0.89 12.06
CA LYS A 166 10.55 0.00 12.96
C LYS A 166 11.98 0.31 12.50
N SER A 167 12.52 -0.46 11.53
CA SER A 167 13.85 -0.20 10.96
C SER A 167 13.83 0.88 9.87
N ILE A 168 12.66 1.31 9.40
CA ILE A 168 12.57 2.38 8.41
C ILE A 168 13.10 3.69 9.00
N GLY A 169 14.02 4.32 8.29
CA GLY A 169 14.77 5.50 8.75
C GLY A 169 16.05 5.16 9.49
N SER A 170 16.52 3.92 9.42
CA SER A 170 17.79 3.51 10.02
C SER A 170 18.71 2.78 9.02
N ALA A 171 19.99 2.66 9.36
CA ALA A 171 20.97 1.83 8.64
C ALA A 171 20.87 0.39 9.18
N ALA A 172 20.10 -0.48 8.52
CA ALA A 172 19.73 -1.79 9.07
C ALA A 172 19.67 -2.93 8.06
N SER A 173 19.94 -2.69 6.77
CA SER A 173 19.89 -3.73 5.74
C SER A 173 21.27 -4.34 5.44
N TYR A 174 21.28 -5.40 4.67
CA TYR A 174 22.48 -6.05 4.15
C TYR A 174 22.84 -5.61 2.71
N GLY A 175 22.40 -4.41 2.31
CA GLY A 175 22.64 -3.84 0.98
C GLY A 175 21.36 -3.34 0.31
N CYS A 176 20.22 -3.93 0.61
CA CYS A 176 18.92 -3.54 0.02
C CYS A 176 18.41 -2.21 0.59
N ILE A 177 17.53 -1.56 -0.17
CA ILE A 177 16.78 -0.37 0.27
C ILE A 177 15.38 -0.85 0.69
N ARG A 178 15.07 -0.73 1.98
CA ARG A 178 13.80 -1.21 2.53
C ARG A 178 12.82 -0.07 2.73
N MET A 179 11.58 -0.28 2.31
CA MET A 179 10.49 0.68 2.39
C MET A 179 9.32 0.13 3.21
N LEU A 180 8.41 0.99 3.65
CA LEU A 180 7.10 0.55 4.08
C LEU A 180 6.35 -0.10 2.90
N ASN A 181 5.46 -1.06 3.16
CA ASN A 181 4.74 -1.75 2.09
C ASN A 181 3.86 -0.79 1.29
N GLU A 182 3.22 0.14 1.95
CA GLU A 182 2.41 1.19 1.33
C GLU A 182 3.22 2.12 0.42
N ASP A 183 4.49 2.39 0.78
CA ASP A 183 5.40 3.24 0.02
C ASP A 183 6.00 2.51 -1.18
N VAL A 184 6.41 1.25 -0.99
CA VAL A 184 6.97 0.47 -2.10
C VAL A 184 5.92 0.14 -3.16
N VAL A 185 4.64 -0.02 -2.78
CA VAL A 185 3.54 -0.19 -3.75
C VAL A 185 3.37 1.08 -4.57
N ASP A 186 3.34 2.26 -3.94
CA ASP A 186 3.23 3.53 -4.66
C ASP A 186 4.43 3.76 -5.59
N LEU A 187 5.66 3.54 -5.11
CA LEU A 187 6.86 3.65 -5.93
C LEU A 187 6.85 2.66 -7.11
N TYR A 188 6.49 1.40 -6.83
CA TYR A 188 6.39 0.35 -7.83
C TYR A 188 5.46 0.72 -8.98
N ASP A 189 4.31 1.32 -8.70
CA ASP A 189 3.33 1.69 -9.73
C ASP A 189 3.80 2.88 -10.59
N ARG A 190 4.78 3.68 -10.10
CA ARG A 190 5.28 4.88 -10.78
C ARG A 190 6.53 4.65 -11.62
N VAL A 191 7.34 3.64 -11.32
CA VAL A 191 8.63 3.42 -11.96
C VAL A 191 8.60 2.28 -12.98
N ALA A 192 9.42 2.37 -14.00
CA ALA A 192 9.56 1.36 -15.04
C ALA A 192 10.80 0.47 -14.82
N VAL A 193 10.80 -0.72 -15.41
CA VAL A 193 12.05 -1.49 -15.62
C VAL A 193 12.97 -0.65 -16.53
N GLY A 194 14.25 -0.59 -16.21
CA GLY A 194 15.23 0.26 -16.86
C GLY A 194 15.36 1.67 -16.24
N ALA A 195 14.48 2.05 -15.30
CA ALA A 195 14.60 3.33 -14.61
C ALA A 195 15.96 3.44 -13.89
N THR A 196 16.59 4.60 -14.01
CA THR A 196 17.87 4.91 -13.39
C THR A 196 17.71 5.03 -11.87
N VAL A 197 18.65 4.42 -11.14
CA VAL A 197 18.74 4.51 -9.67
C VAL A 197 20.15 4.98 -9.32
N VAL A 198 20.24 6.14 -8.69
CA VAL A 198 21.48 6.71 -8.19
C VAL A 198 21.51 6.54 -6.69
N VAL A 199 22.55 5.88 -6.17
CA VAL A 199 22.74 5.72 -4.71
C VAL A 199 23.95 6.53 -4.29
N THR A 200 23.73 7.42 -3.31
CA THR A 200 24.76 8.30 -2.75
C THR A 200 24.98 7.99 -1.26
N PRO A 201 26.21 8.17 -0.76
CA PRO A 201 26.53 7.99 0.65
C PRO A 201 25.65 8.81 1.60
#